data_f930e742f493dba585f5eef459294a69
#
_entry.id   f930e742f493dba585f5eef459294a69
#
_cell.length_a   1.000
_cell.length_b   1.000
_cell.length_c   1.000
_cell.angle_alpha   90.00
_cell.angle_beta   90.00
_cell.angle_gamma   90.00
#
_symmetry.space_group_name_H-M   'P 1'
#
loop_
_entity.id
_entity.type
_entity.pdbx_description
1 polymer ?
#
loop_
_entity_poly.entity_id
_entity_poly.type
_entity_poly.pdbx_seq_one_letter_code
_entity_poly.pdbx_strand_id
1 'polypeptide(L)'
;MKLFLDQKARRFVKSAASNVALQTLVLKRRDQVPIEVIFVENGVAISAIPGTQATVALKSSFSDANFLALAAHGQTILDLNTQPVEAAFSSSPDSIAAYLEVKWTAPAQALRTATLQVEIQNSVIIGTEGTPAAVPDGKATQAEAEAGTDNDKWMTPLRTRQAFLAQSSNNGIGFMAAPTAP
;
A
#
# COMPACT_ATOMS: atom_id res chain seq x y z
N MET A 1 11.26 6.43 4.04
CA MET A 1 12.21 5.54 4.75
C MET A 1 13.60 6.15 4.70
N LYS A 2 14.33 6.17 5.84
CA LYS A 2 15.71 6.63 5.90
C LYS A 2 16.65 5.44 5.94
N LEU A 3 17.61 5.40 5.02
CA LEU A 3 18.66 4.38 4.95
C LEU A 3 19.98 5.03 5.35
N PHE A 4 20.51 4.64 6.49
CA PHE A 4 21.80 5.13 6.95
C PHE A 4 22.91 4.25 6.40
N LEU A 5 23.81 4.83 5.63
CA LEU A 5 24.88 4.13 4.93
C LEU A 5 26.26 4.58 5.41
N ASP A 6 26.96 3.70 6.13
CA ASP A 6 28.35 3.91 6.49
C ASP A 6 29.23 3.78 5.23
N GLN A 7 29.75 4.91 4.77
CA GLN A 7 30.55 4.97 3.52
C GLN A 7 31.86 4.21 3.64
N LYS A 8 32.48 4.22 4.81
CA LYS A 8 33.77 3.59 5.06
C LYS A 8 33.64 2.08 5.17
N ALA A 9 32.67 1.63 5.94
CA ALA A 9 32.39 0.21 6.13
C ALA A 9 31.57 -0.40 4.98
N ARG A 10 30.98 0.41 4.09
CA ARG A 10 30.11 0.01 2.97
C ARG A 10 28.95 -0.87 3.43
N ARG A 11 28.32 -0.49 4.52
CA ARG A 11 27.20 -1.25 5.11
C ARG A 11 26.10 -0.31 5.59
N PHE A 12 24.90 -0.85 5.67
CA PHE A 12 23.79 -0.14 6.30
C PHE A 12 23.88 -0.25 7.82
N VAL A 13 23.55 0.83 8.49
CA VAL A 13 23.49 0.91 9.95
C VAL A 13 22.10 1.33 10.41
N LYS A 14 21.74 1.00 11.65
CA LYS A 14 20.38 1.26 12.17
C LYS A 14 20.06 2.75 12.32
N SER A 15 21.06 3.58 12.59
CA SER A 15 20.91 5.04 12.70
C SER A 15 22.26 5.71 12.47
N ALA A 16 22.27 7.03 12.32
CA ALA A 16 23.52 7.79 12.16
C ALA A 16 24.51 7.58 13.29
N ALA A 17 24.03 7.53 14.53
CA ALA A 17 24.87 7.35 15.72
C ALA A 17 25.18 5.86 16.05
N SER A 18 24.63 4.92 15.28
CA SER A 18 24.76 3.49 15.56
C SER A 18 25.82 2.84 14.69
N ASN A 19 26.73 2.11 15.34
CA ASN A 19 27.67 1.20 14.63
C ASN A 19 27.06 -0.19 14.37
N VAL A 20 25.80 -0.43 14.79
CA VAL A 20 25.11 -1.70 14.60
C VAL A 20 24.63 -1.80 13.15
N ALA A 21 25.06 -2.83 12.44
CA ALA A 21 24.59 -3.09 11.09
C ALA A 21 23.08 -3.35 11.07
N LEU A 22 22.40 -2.80 10.06
CA LEU A 22 21.05 -3.19 9.74
C LEU A 22 21.09 -4.56 9.05
N GLN A 23 20.44 -5.56 9.64
CA GLN A 23 20.49 -6.92 9.14
C GLN A 23 19.48 -7.16 8.02
N THR A 24 18.24 -6.78 8.26
CA THR A 24 17.13 -7.01 7.33
C THR A 24 16.19 -5.83 7.34
N LEU A 25 15.62 -5.55 6.20
CA LEU A 25 14.56 -4.57 6.00
C LEU A 25 13.29 -5.29 5.55
N VAL A 26 12.16 -4.91 6.11
CA VAL A 26 10.86 -5.44 5.70
C VAL A 26 10.13 -4.38 4.89
N LEU A 27 9.69 -4.74 3.70
CA LEU A 27 8.90 -3.91 2.80
C LEU A 27 7.57 -4.61 2.51
N LYS A 28 6.58 -3.87 2.05
CA LYS A 28 5.29 -4.42 1.64
C LYS A 28 5.14 -4.36 0.12
N ARG A 29 4.61 -5.42 -0.45
CA ARG A 29 4.20 -5.46 -1.86
C ARG A 29 3.24 -4.31 -2.17
N ARG A 30 3.38 -3.70 -3.34
CA ARG A 30 2.57 -2.57 -3.84
C ARG A 30 2.76 -1.23 -3.13
N ASP A 31 3.65 -1.15 -2.15
CA ASP A 31 3.97 0.13 -1.52
C ASP A 31 4.81 1.01 -2.45
N GLN A 32 4.59 2.30 -2.36
CA GLN A 32 5.47 3.33 -2.86
C GLN A 32 6.28 3.90 -1.70
N VAL A 33 7.50 3.44 -1.56
CA VAL A 33 8.33 3.73 -0.38
C VAL A 33 9.21 4.94 -0.65
N PRO A 34 8.96 6.10 0.00
CA PRO A 34 9.88 7.22 -0.08
C PRO A 34 11.23 6.84 0.54
N ILE A 35 12.33 7.05 -0.20
CA ILE A 35 13.67 6.70 0.22
C ILE A 35 14.54 7.95 0.34
N GLU A 36 15.28 8.01 1.44
CA GLU A 36 16.35 8.97 1.67
C GLU A 36 17.61 8.19 2.08
N VAL A 37 18.67 8.29 1.31
CA VAL A 37 19.97 7.70 1.65
C VAL A 37 20.80 8.74 2.40
N ILE A 38 21.08 8.46 3.66
CA ILE A 38 21.88 9.31 4.54
C ILE A 38 23.25 8.67 4.72
N PHE A 39 24.28 9.36 4.25
CA PHE A 39 25.65 8.92 4.44
C PHE A 39 26.11 9.16 5.88
N VAL A 40 26.85 8.19 6.42
CA VAL A 40 27.36 8.23 7.79
C VAL A 40 28.84 7.96 7.78
N GLU A 41 29.58 8.70 8.59
CA GLU A 41 31.00 8.45 8.87
C GLU A 41 31.27 8.66 10.36
N ASN A 42 31.93 7.67 10.99
CA ASN A 42 32.28 7.69 12.42
C ASN A 42 31.08 8.01 13.35
N GLY A 43 29.89 7.51 13.02
CA GLY A 43 28.68 7.72 13.83
C GLY A 43 28.02 9.09 13.67
N VAL A 44 28.40 9.85 12.64
CA VAL A 44 27.79 11.17 12.35
C VAL A 44 27.24 11.16 10.94
N ALA A 45 26.03 11.68 10.77
CA ALA A 45 25.48 11.93 9.44
C ALA A 45 26.31 13.01 8.74
N ILE A 46 26.74 12.74 7.52
CA ILE A 46 27.50 13.66 6.69
C ILE A 46 26.70 14.04 5.44
N SER A 47 26.92 15.23 4.96
CA SER A 47 26.38 15.65 3.66
C SER A 47 27.09 14.85 2.57
N ALA A 48 26.33 14.43 1.56
CA ALA A 48 26.92 13.84 0.37
C ALA A 48 27.86 14.87 -0.30
N ILE A 49 28.99 14.39 -0.84
CA ILE A 49 29.87 15.23 -1.65
C ILE A 49 29.04 15.78 -2.82
N PRO A 50 29.11 17.10 -3.10
CA PRO A 50 28.39 17.68 -4.24
C PRO A 50 28.68 16.89 -5.53
N GLY A 51 27.65 16.55 -6.29
CA GLY A 51 27.74 15.72 -7.48
C GLY A 51 27.74 14.19 -7.22
N THR A 52 27.56 13.75 -5.97
CA THR A 52 27.33 12.33 -5.69
C THR A 52 26.03 11.86 -6.33
N GLN A 53 26.11 10.79 -7.09
CA GLN A 53 24.96 10.12 -7.68
C GLN A 53 24.72 8.80 -6.94
N ALA A 54 23.53 8.59 -6.44
CA ALA A 54 23.11 7.35 -5.80
C ALA A 54 21.93 6.74 -6.55
N THR A 55 21.96 5.43 -6.72
CA THR A 55 20.89 4.62 -7.29
C THR A 55 20.55 3.52 -6.31
N VAL A 56 19.28 3.31 -6.05
CA VAL A 56 18.78 2.25 -5.18
C VAL A 56 18.06 1.22 -6.04
N ALA A 57 18.50 -0.03 -5.97
CA ALA A 57 17.94 -1.12 -6.74
C ALA A 57 17.52 -2.27 -5.82
N LEU A 58 16.44 -2.94 -6.16
CA LEU A 58 15.95 -4.14 -5.50
C LEU A 58 16.00 -5.30 -6.49
N LYS A 59 16.58 -6.42 -6.08
CA LYS A 59 16.74 -7.64 -6.89
C LYS A 59 16.33 -8.88 -6.11
N SER A 60 15.85 -9.92 -6.81
CA SER A 60 15.57 -11.22 -6.21
C SER A 60 16.86 -12.01 -5.90
N SER A 61 17.89 -11.84 -6.70
CA SER A 61 19.23 -12.40 -6.44
C SER A 61 20.34 -11.48 -6.94
N PHE A 62 21.57 -11.70 -6.48
CA PHE A 62 22.72 -10.91 -6.94
C PHE A 62 23.03 -11.09 -8.42
N SER A 63 22.71 -12.26 -8.97
CA SER A 63 22.98 -12.61 -10.37
C SER A 63 21.90 -12.15 -11.34
N ASP A 64 20.74 -11.70 -10.83
CA ASP A 64 19.66 -11.28 -11.71
C ASP A 64 20.03 -10.04 -12.53
N ALA A 65 19.79 -10.12 -13.83
CA ALA A 65 19.97 -8.99 -14.73
C ALA A 65 18.86 -7.94 -14.55
N ASN A 66 17.67 -8.39 -14.13
CA ASN A 66 16.49 -7.55 -13.97
C ASN A 66 16.32 -7.07 -12.53
N PHE A 67 15.75 -5.88 -12.39
CA PHE A 67 15.39 -5.31 -11.10
C PHE A 67 13.93 -5.66 -10.77
N LEU A 68 13.65 -5.94 -9.51
CA LEU A 68 12.31 -5.94 -8.98
C LEU A 68 11.76 -4.52 -8.90
N ALA A 69 12.59 -3.60 -8.42
CA ALA A 69 12.30 -2.17 -8.38
C ALA A 69 13.60 -1.37 -8.49
N LEU A 70 13.52 -0.16 -9.02
CA LEU A 70 14.66 0.73 -9.23
C LEU A 70 14.25 2.18 -8.94
N ALA A 71 15.02 2.83 -8.08
CA ALA A 71 14.99 4.27 -7.91
C ALA A 71 16.33 4.83 -8.41
N ALA A 72 16.33 5.41 -9.61
CA ALA A 72 17.50 6.02 -10.23
C ALA A 72 17.91 7.30 -9.48
N HIS A 73 19.09 7.82 -9.81
CA HIS A 73 19.56 9.09 -9.24
C HIS A 73 18.52 10.21 -9.42
N GLY A 74 18.23 10.91 -8.33
CA GLY A 74 17.21 11.96 -8.29
C GLY A 74 15.78 11.47 -8.03
N GLN A 75 15.53 10.18 -8.07
CA GLN A 75 14.26 9.59 -7.63
C GLN A 75 14.30 9.33 -6.13
N THR A 76 13.22 9.68 -5.45
CA THR A 76 13.07 9.55 -4.00
C THR A 76 12.08 8.48 -3.59
N ILE A 77 11.53 7.75 -4.57
CA ILE A 77 10.50 6.71 -4.33
C ILE A 77 10.98 5.41 -4.95
N LEU A 78 10.98 4.34 -4.15
CA LEU A 78 11.07 2.96 -4.60
C LEU A 78 9.65 2.42 -4.75
N ASP A 79 9.25 2.18 -5.98
CA ASP A 79 7.93 1.66 -6.29
C ASP A 79 7.95 0.13 -6.27
N LEU A 80 7.19 -0.48 -5.38
CA LEU A 80 7.00 -1.92 -5.27
C LEU A 80 5.72 -2.41 -5.98
N ASN A 81 5.01 -1.51 -6.64
CA ASN A 81 3.87 -1.84 -7.51
C ASN A 81 4.35 -2.02 -8.95
N THR A 82 5.27 -2.95 -9.15
CA THR A 82 5.86 -3.23 -10.47
C THR A 82 5.52 -4.63 -10.94
N GLN A 83 5.47 -4.82 -12.26
CA GLN A 83 5.21 -6.13 -12.84
C GLN A 83 6.23 -7.21 -12.40
N PRO A 84 7.55 -6.94 -12.25
CA PRO A 84 8.48 -7.92 -11.70
C PRO A 84 8.19 -8.33 -10.25
N VAL A 85 7.77 -7.39 -9.39
CA VAL A 85 7.34 -7.71 -8.01
C VAL A 85 6.09 -8.57 -8.05
N GLU A 86 5.08 -8.20 -8.84
CA GLU A 86 3.86 -8.97 -8.99
C GLU A 86 4.13 -10.40 -9.48
N ALA A 87 5.02 -10.56 -10.46
CA ALA A 87 5.40 -11.87 -10.98
C ALA A 87 6.10 -12.74 -9.92
N ALA A 88 6.92 -12.15 -9.05
CA ALA A 88 7.59 -12.87 -7.96
C ALA A 88 6.59 -13.42 -6.92
N PHE A 89 5.39 -12.83 -6.83
CA PHE A 89 4.30 -13.31 -5.98
C PHE A 89 3.28 -14.21 -6.69
N SER A 90 3.54 -14.63 -7.92
CA SER A 90 2.60 -15.42 -8.73
C SER A 90 2.21 -16.76 -8.11
N SER A 91 3.08 -17.37 -7.31
CA SER A 91 2.80 -18.59 -6.53
C SER A 91 2.16 -18.31 -5.17
N SER A 92 1.75 -17.06 -4.91
CA SER A 92 1.11 -16.61 -3.66
C SER A 92 1.91 -16.87 -2.38
N PRO A 93 3.24 -16.64 -2.34
CA PRO A 93 3.98 -16.74 -1.11
C PRO A 93 3.60 -15.61 -0.15
N ASP A 94 3.73 -15.84 1.16
CA ASP A 94 3.51 -14.80 2.17
C ASP A 94 4.57 -13.70 2.13
N SER A 95 5.81 -14.09 1.79
CA SER A 95 6.93 -13.18 1.59
C SER A 95 7.94 -13.73 0.59
N ILE A 96 8.76 -12.83 0.05
CA ILE A 96 9.90 -13.17 -0.80
C ILE A 96 11.16 -12.51 -0.24
N ALA A 97 12.29 -13.22 -0.33
CA ALA A 97 13.60 -12.64 -0.03
C ALA A 97 14.09 -11.84 -1.24
N ALA A 98 14.71 -10.71 -0.97
CA ALA A 98 15.29 -9.83 -1.96
C ALA A 98 16.55 -9.14 -1.41
N TYR A 99 17.27 -8.43 -2.27
CA TYR A 99 18.46 -7.66 -1.91
C TYR A 99 18.31 -6.23 -2.40
N LEU A 100 18.42 -5.29 -1.48
CA LEU A 100 18.49 -3.86 -1.79
C LEU A 100 19.96 -3.48 -1.91
N GLU A 101 20.33 -2.96 -3.07
CA GLU A 101 21.67 -2.47 -3.34
C GLU A 101 21.61 -0.95 -3.55
N VAL A 102 22.47 -0.23 -2.85
CA VAL A 102 22.74 1.17 -3.14
C VAL A 102 24.09 1.27 -3.83
N LYS A 103 24.08 1.84 -5.02
CA LYS A 103 25.29 2.21 -5.78
C LYS A 103 25.47 3.70 -5.72
N TRP A 104 26.67 4.16 -5.43
CA TRP A 104 26.96 5.59 -5.46
C TRP A 104 28.35 5.88 -6.02
N THR A 105 28.44 7.00 -6.70
CA THR A 105 29.69 7.59 -7.17
C THR A 105 29.75 9.03 -6.73
N ALA A 106 30.89 9.49 -6.27
CA ALA A 106 31.19 10.89 -6.07
C ALA A 106 32.23 11.33 -7.10
N PRO A 107 32.32 12.64 -7.41
CA PRO A 107 33.34 13.16 -8.33
C PRO A 107 34.72 12.68 -7.93
N ALA A 108 35.48 12.21 -8.90
CA ALA A 108 36.84 11.66 -8.74
C ALA A 108 36.94 10.43 -7.81
N GLN A 109 35.86 9.77 -7.52
CA GLN A 109 35.83 8.54 -6.71
C GLN A 109 35.34 7.34 -7.52
N ALA A 110 35.84 6.15 -7.17
CA ALA A 110 35.35 4.92 -7.76
C ALA A 110 33.91 4.62 -7.34
N LEU A 111 33.20 3.92 -8.19
CA LEU A 111 31.85 3.37 -7.87
C LEU A 111 31.94 2.53 -6.58
N ARG A 112 31.02 2.79 -5.67
CA ARG A 112 30.88 2.05 -4.42
C ARG A 112 29.50 1.43 -4.34
N THR A 113 29.39 0.32 -3.63
CA THR A 113 28.12 -0.40 -3.42
C THR A 113 28.00 -0.85 -1.98
N ALA A 114 26.75 -0.89 -1.50
CA ALA A 114 26.38 -1.53 -0.26
C ALA A 114 25.08 -2.30 -0.48
N THR A 115 24.97 -3.46 0.15
CA THR A 115 23.84 -4.37 -0.01
C THR A 115 23.20 -4.68 1.33
N LEU A 116 21.87 -4.81 1.32
CA LEU A 116 21.06 -5.14 2.47
C LEU A 116 20.08 -6.24 2.08
N GLN A 117 19.90 -7.23 2.94
CA GLN A 117 18.84 -8.22 2.77
C GLN A 117 17.48 -7.57 3.05
N VAL A 118 16.51 -7.91 2.21
CA VAL A 118 15.15 -7.38 2.28
C VAL A 118 14.17 -8.55 2.25
N GLU A 119 13.16 -8.47 3.08
CA GLU A 119 11.96 -9.30 2.99
C GLU A 119 10.82 -8.45 2.43
N ILE A 120 10.27 -8.85 1.29
CA ILE A 120 9.05 -8.23 0.77
C ILE A 120 7.90 -9.12 1.18
N GLN A 121 7.02 -8.59 2.03
CA GLN A 121 5.83 -9.29 2.49
C GLN A 121 4.66 -9.01 1.56
N ASN A 122 3.80 -10.01 1.40
CA ASN A 122 2.56 -9.83 0.67
C ASN A 122 1.67 -8.80 1.37
N SER A 123 0.88 -8.07 0.61
CA SER A 123 -0.14 -7.19 1.20
C SER A 123 -1.25 -8.04 1.81
N VAL A 124 -1.66 -7.71 3.02
CA VAL A 124 -2.80 -8.38 3.68
C VAL A 124 -4.11 -8.05 2.97
N ILE A 125 -4.16 -6.88 2.31
CA ILE A 125 -5.32 -6.44 1.54
C ILE A 125 -5.07 -6.83 0.08
N ILE A 126 -5.56 -8.01 -0.31
CA ILE A 126 -5.53 -8.51 -1.69
C ILE A 126 -6.90 -8.19 -2.29
N GLY A 127 -6.96 -7.19 -3.14
CA GLY A 127 -8.18 -6.80 -3.83
C GLY A 127 -7.98 -5.53 -4.64
N THR A 128 -8.96 -5.14 -5.39
CA THR A 128 -9.05 -3.80 -5.98
C THR A 128 -9.11 -2.77 -4.86
N GLU A 129 -7.95 -2.44 -4.32
CA GLU A 129 -7.83 -1.37 -3.33
C GLU A 129 -8.30 -0.08 -3.99
N GLY A 130 -9.36 0.48 -3.48
CA GLY A 130 -9.85 1.77 -3.90
C GLY A 130 -11.28 1.84 -4.40
N THR A 131 -11.93 0.71 -4.65
CA THR A 131 -13.37 0.72 -4.64
C THR A 131 -13.79 0.02 -3.35
N PRO A 132 -14.14 0.74 -2.28
CA PRO A 132 -15.01 0.14 -1.27
C PRO A 132 -16.12 -0.47 -2.11
N ALA A 133 -16.42 -1.76 -1.91
CA ALA A 133 -17.62 -2.36 -2.50
C ALA A 133 -18.66 -1.28 -2.38
N ALA A 134 -19.18 -0.79 -3.54
CA ALA A 134 -20.10 0.31 -3.53
C ALA A 134 -21.06 -0.06 -2.43
N VAL A 135 -21.01 0.67 -1.31
CA VAL A 135 -22.04 0.52 -0.30
C VAL A 135 -23.26 0.79 -1.13
N PRO A 136 -24.10 -0.19 -1.40
CA PRO A 136 -25.26 -0.01 -2.25
C PRO A 136 -25.88 1.25 -1.69
N ASP A 137 -26.12 2.27 -2.53
CA ASP A 137 -26.69 3.51 -2.06
C ASP A 137 -27.92 3.07 -1.30
N GLY A 138 -27.76 2.94 0.03
CA GLY A 138 -28.39 1.86 0.80
C GLY A 138 -29.84 2.14 1.11
N LYS A 139 -30.50 2.98 0.28
CA LYS A 139 -31.91 3.33 0.40
C LYS A 139 -32.71 2.58 -0.65
N ALA A 140 -33.57 1.70 -0.19
CA ALA A 140 -34.56 1.08 -1.07
C ALA A 140 -35.41 2.15 -1.78
N THR A 141 -35.61 1.98 -3.07
CA THR A 141 -36.59 2.75 -3.82
C THR A 141 -38.00 2.39 -3.34
N GLN A 142 -39.00 3.20 -3.68
CA GLN A 142 -40.37 2.88 -3.29
C GLN A 142 -40.84 1.53 -3.84
N ALA A 143 -40.54 1.24 -5.10
CA ALA A 143 -40.94 -0.01 -5.74
C ALA A 143 -40.26 -1.22 -5.07
N GLU A 144 -38.98 -1.14 -4.71
CA GLU A 144 -38.24 -2.20 -3.99
C GLU A 144 -38.80 -2.43 -2.58
N ALA A 145 -39.14 -1.34 -1.88
CA ALA A 145 -39.74 -1.41 -0.55
C ALA A 145 -41.16 -2.03 -0.58
N GLU A 146 -41.97 -1.70 -1.58
CA GLU A 146 -43.31 -2.24 -1.78
C GLU A 146 -43.29 -3.71 -2.23
N ALA A 147 -42.30 -4.08 -3.04
CA ALA A 147 -42.11 -5.47 -3.48
C ALA A 147 -41.53 -6.40 -2.38
N GLY A 148 -40.79 -5.84 -1.40
CA GLY A 148 -40.22 -6.62 -0.30
C GLY A 148 -39.18 -7.66 -0.72
N THR A 149 -38.54 -7.49 -1.88
CA THR A 149 -37.67 -8.50 -2.51
C THR A 149 -36.19 -8.28 -2.26
N ASP A 150 -35.79 -7.12 -1.74
CA ASP A 150 -34.40 -6.77 -1.52
C ASP A 150 -34.12 -6.64 0.00
N ASN A 151 -33.33 -7.55 0.53
CA ASN A 151 -32.96 -7.56 1.95
C ASN A 151 -31.64 -6.80 2.23
N ASP A 152 -30.94 -6.34 1.18
CA ASP A 152 -29.63 -5.72 1.31
C ASP A 152 -29.69 -4.19 1.40
N LYS A 153 -30.89 -3.62 1.19
CA LYS A 153 -31.11 -2.18 1.23
C LYS A 153 -31.84 -1.71 2.48
N TRP A 154 -31.43 -0.58 2.99
CA TRP A 154 -32.03 0.02 4.16
C TRP A 154 -33.39 0.60 3.84
N MET A 155 -34.34 0.36 4.69
CA MET A 155 -35.68 1.01 4.63
C MET A 155 -35.66 2.28 5.45
N THR A 156 -35.92 3.41 4.81
CA THR A 156 -36.20 4.65 5.57
C THR A 156 -37.58 4.56 6.23
N PRO A 157 -37.84 5.31 7.34
CA PRO A 157 -39.16 5.30 7.98
C PRO A 157 -40.32 5.59 7.02
N LEU A 158 -40.06 6.45 6.03
CA LEU A 158 -41.05 6.75 4.99
C LEU A 158 -41.30 5.54 4.09
N ARG A 159 -40.28 4.84 3.68
CA ARG A 159 -40.37 3.65 2.81
C ARG A 159 -41.03 2.49 3.54
N THR A 160 -40.68 2.28 4.81
CA THR A 160 -41.36 1.29 5.66
C THR A 160 -42.87 1.55 5.75
N ARG A 161 -43.27 2.81 5.94
CA ARG A 161 -44.69 3.19 5.95
C ARG A 161 -45.37 2.95 4.61
N GLN A 162 -44.70 3.28 3.49
CA GLN A 162 -45.24 3.06 2.15
C GLN A 162 -45.42 1.56 1.85
N ALA A 163 -44.42 0.73 2.17
CA ALA A 163 -44.50 -0.74 2.01
C ALA A 163 -45.66 -1.32 2.82
N PHE A 164 -45.82 -0.87 4.05
CA PHE A 164 -46.95 -1.31 4.92
C PHE A 164 -48.29 -0.93 4.36
N LEU A 165 -48.47 0.28 3.84
CA LEU A 165 -49.70 0.73 3.22
C LEU A 165 -50.02 -0.03 1.94
N ALA A 166 -49.01 -0.31 1.09
CA ALA A 166 -49.22 -1.10 -0.12
C ALA A 166 -49.65 -2.54 0.18
N GLN A 167 -49.03 -3.18 1.17
CA GLN A 167 -49.39 -4.54 1.60
C GLN A 167 -50.79 -4.57 2.25
N SER A 168 -51.16 -3.57 3.04
CA SER A 168 -52.46 -3.54 3.69
C SER A 168 -53.59 -3.34 2.68
N SER A 169 -53.38 -2.57 1.62
CA SER A 169 -54.34 -2.40 0.53
C SER A 169 -54.54 -3.68 -0.29
N ASN A 170 -53.48 -4.45 -0.52
CA ASN A 170 -53.52 -5.72 -1.24
C ASN A 170 -54.23 -6.83 -0.44
N ASN A 171 -54.14 -6.81 0.89
CA ASN A 171 -54.72 -7.83 1.75
C ASN A 171 -56.14 -7.47 2.26
N GLY A 172 -56.76 -6.40 1.75
CA GLY A 172 -58.13 -6.00 2.12
C GLY A 172 -58.25 -5.50 3.56
N ILE A 173 -57.18 -5.19 4.25
CA ILE A 173 -57.18 -4.61 5.58
C ILE A 173 -57.29 -3.10 5.40
N GLY A 174 -58.54 -2.60 5.28
CA GLY A 174 -58.77 -1.18 5.23
C GLY A 174 -58.49 -0.53 6.59
N PHE A 175 -57.51 0.36 6.65
CA PHE A 175 -57.39 1.28 7.78
C PHE A 175 -58.59 2.24 7.74
N MET A 176 -59.43 2.20 8.77
CA MET A 176 -60.44 3.24 8.94
C MET A 176 -59.77 4.60 9.03
N ALA A 177 -60.16 5.51 8.15
CA ALA A 177 -59.72 6.89 8.24
C ALA A 177 -60.16 7.42 9.63
N ALA A 178 -59.22 8.10 10.31
CA ALA A 178 -59.56 8.77 11.57
C ALA A 178 -60.71 9.74 11.32
N PRO A 179 -61.73 9.79 12.22
CA PRO A 179 -62.84 10.72 12.07
C PRO A 179 -62.28 12.15 12.09
N THR A 180 -62.63 12.93 11.09
CA THR A 180 -62.45 14.39 11.10
C THR A 180 -63.28 14.96 12.24
N ALA A 181 -62.62 15.58 13.21
CA ALA A 181 -63.28 16.29 14.28
C ALA A 181 -64.10 17.47 13.72
N PRO A 182 -65.22 17.82 14.34
CA PRO A 182 -66.14 18.89 13.90
C PRO A 182 -65.49 20.27 13.99
#